data_44a4daa9185d89610d71df011ab3f860
#
_entry.id   44a4daa9185d89610d71df011ab3f860
#
_cell.length_a   1.000
_cell.length_b   1.000
_cell.length_c   1.000
_cell.angle_alpha   90.00
_cell.angle_beta   90.00
_cell.angle_gamma   90.00
#
_symmetry.space_group_name_H-M   'P 1'
#
loop_
_entity.id
_entity.type
_entity.pdbx_description
1 polymer ?
#
loop_
_entity_poly.entity_id
_entity_poly.type
_entity_poly.pdbx_seq_one_letter_code
_entity_poly.pdbx_strand_id
1 'polypeptide(L)'
;NIKMTQSAAADKVSADTDSHLRQVLTEVGIKAQILSIEPSNLPNMYQVNLAGQPPLHITADGKYVIQGDLQKNPSPRKVKQTPARATSAQAGEYVSAAVKSSILENMSALKNMSAKTPFFYTAVPGVIWGATLEGVPFLLSDDAQYITDGEISVIENGQFTGLDETFEANKNKSVFASLDESQLITYPATTTERAVIYVATDVNCPYCRMLHKQMADLNAKGVTVKTIGYPIYEASPAQMRGIWCQADEGSRRNALDKAMLQGQMTPAPASCNTDYVTPNRERAAGLAVIATPAIYREDGVLYQASFESPEFLEFLGVQ
;
A
#
# COMPACT_ATOMS: atom_id res chain seq x y z
N ASN A 1 -21.92 18.00 -11.30
CA ASN A 1 -20.64 18.67 -11.64
C ASN A 1 -19.66 18.49 -10.46
N ILE A 2 -18.67 17.64 -10.64
CA ILE A 2 -17.60 17.42 -9.65
C ILE A 2 -16.69 18.65 -9.70
N LYS A 3 -16.54 19.34 -8.57
CA LYS A 3 -15.56 20.41 -8.47
C LYS A 3 -14.15 19.79 -8.51
N MET A 4 -13.29 20.38 -9.28
CA MET A 4 -11.90 19.95 -9.45
C MET A 4 -10.98 20.95 -8.77
N THR A 5 -9.92 20.44 -8.11
CA THR A 5 -8.85 21.26 -7.54
C THR A 5 -7.52 20.87 -8.16
N GLN A 6 -6.79 21.86 -8.63
CA GLN A 6 -5.42 21.61 -9.12
C GLN A 6 -4.45 21.62 -7.95
N SER A 7 -3.51 20.68 -8.01
CA SER A 7 -2.37 20.69 -7.12
C SER A 7 -1.38 21.77 -7.56
N ALA A 8 -0.86 22.51 -6.61
CA ALA A 8 0.09 23.57 -6.87
C ALA A 8 1.30 23.46 -5.94
N ALA A 9 2.44 24.03 -6.37
CA ALA A 9 3.54 24.28 -5.47
C ALA A 9 3.07 25.22 -4.33
N ALA A 10 3.65 25.06 -3.15
CA ALA A 10 3.39 25.98 -2.05
C ALA A 10 3.90 27.39 -2.42
N ASP A 11 3.21 28.41 -1.94
CA ASP A 11 3.69 29.79 -2.04
C ASP A 11 4.97 29.95 -1.21
N LYS A 12 5.71 31.06 -1.47
CA LYS A 12 6.84 31.44 -0.63
C LYS A 12 6.41 31.40 0.85
N VAL A 13 7.24 30.82 1.71
CA VAL A 13 6.90 30.65 3.12
C VAL A 13 6.66 32.00 3.80
N SER A 14 5.51 32.14 4.47
CA SER A 14 5.22 33.30 5.30
C SER A 14 6.01 33.24 6.60
N ALA A 15 6.19 34.39 7.27
CA ALA A 15 6.84 34.42 8.59
C ALA A 15 6.12 33.55 9.62
N ASP A 16 4.79 33.52 9.59
CA ASP A 16 3.99 32.72 10.52
C ASP A 16 4.16 31.21 10.26
N THR A 17 4.14 30.79 9.01
CA THR A 17 4.39 29.38 8.64
C THR A 17 5.81 28.97 9.00
N ASP A 18 6.80 29.80 8.69
CA ASP A 18 8.21 29.53 9.04
C ASP A 18 8.36 29.31 10.55
N SER A 19 7.83 30.24 11.37
CA SER A 19 7.85 30.10 12.83
C SER A 19 7.14 28.85 13.33
N HIS A 20 5.97 28.57 12.77
CA HIS A 20 5.19 27.36 13.14
C HIS A 20 5.96 26.07 12.84
N LEU A 21 6.53 25.95 11.64
CA LEU A 21 7.31 24.77 11.25
C LEU A 21 8.55 24.59 12.11
N ARG A 22 9.26 25.67 12.44
CA ARG A 22 10.41 25.61 13.35
C ARG A 22 9.99 25.11 14.74
N GLN A 23 8.87 25.58 15.25
CA GLN A 23 8.31 25.12 16.50
C GLN A 23 7.94 23.65 16.46
N VAL A 24 7.21 23.21 15.45
CA VAL A 24 6.82 21.80 15.26
C VAL A 24 8.04 20.89 15.24
N LEU A 25 9.05 21.24 14.47
CA LEU A 25 10.27 20.44 14.32
C LEU A 25 11.09 20.40 15.62
N THR A 26 11.13 21.49 16.36
CA THR A 26 11.77 21.52 17.68
C THR A 26 11.05 20.60 18.66
N GLU A 27 9.73 20.66 18.70
CA GLU A 27 8.90 19.83 19.61
C GLU A 27 9.05 18.33 19.35
N VAL A 28 9.18 17.91 18.07
CA VAL A 28 9.39 16.50 17.73
C VAL A 28 10.84 16.04 17.91
N GLY A 29 11.73 16.95 18.35
CA GLY A 29 13.11 16.60 18.69
C GLY A 29 14.10 16.63 17.55
N ILE A 30 13.85 17.40 16.49
CA ILE A 30 14.83 17.65 15.45
C ILE A 30 15.94 18.53 16.03
N LYS A 31 17.16 17.97 16.15
CA LYS A 31 18.31 18.64 16.72
C LYS A 31 19.21 19.32 15.69
N ALA A 32 19.11 18.88 14.44
CA ALA A 32 19.90 19.47 13.36
C ALA A 32 19.51 20.95 13.15
N GLN A 33 20.50 21.78 12.84
CA GLN A 33 20.26 23.19 12.50
C GLN A 33 19.42 23.30 11.24
N ILE A 34 18.34 24.06 11.31
CA ILE A 34 17.54 24.42 10.15
C ILE A 34 18.24 25.55 9.41
N LEU A 35 18.69 25.25 8.19
CA LEU A 35 19.42 26.23 7.36
C LEU A 35 18.46 27.14 6.62
N SER A 36 17.35 26.61 6.13
CA SER A 36 16.32 27.37 5.40
C SER A 36 15.02 26.58 5.32
N ILE A 37 13.92 27.29 5.10
CA ILE A 37 12.61 26.73 4.78
C ILE A 37 12.13 27.41 3.51
N GLU A 38 11.88 26.65 2.46
CA GLU A 38 11.51 27.13 1.13
C GLU A 38 10.43 26.24 0.52
N PRO A 39 9.71 26.67 -0.52
CA PRO A 39 8.78 25.79 -1.22
C PRO A 39 9.47 24.53 -1.73
N SER A 40 8.86 23.37 -1.49
CA SER A 40 9.32 22.09 -2.03
C SER A 40 8.94 21.96 -3.51
N ASN A 41 9.67 21.11 -4.24
CA ASN A 41 9.25 20.67 -5.56
C ASN A 41 8.05 19.70 -5.51
N LEU A 42 7.71 19.16 -4.33
CA LEU A 42 6.45 18.47 -4.11
C LEU A 42 5.34 19.49 -3.87
N PRO A 43 4.17 19.36 -4.53
CA PRO A 43 3.06 20.28 -4.33
C PRO A 43 2.60 20.36 -2.87
N ASN A 44 2.22 21.53 -2.43
CA ASN A 44 1.67 21.81 -1.10
C ASN A 44 2.60 21.48 0.07
N MET A 45 3.89 21.41 -0.17
CA MET A 45 4.90 21.15 0.86
C MET A 45 6.01 22.20 0.87
N TYR A 46 6.66 22.34 2.00
CA TYR A 46 7.86 23.13 2.18
C TYR A 46 9.06 22.21 2.40
N GLN A 47 10.20 22.60 1.83
CA GLN A 47 11.46 21.91 2.04
C GLN A 47 12.21 22.57 3.18
N VAL A 48 12.53 21.79 4.19
CA VAL A 48 13.34 22.20 5.33
C VAL A 48 14.75 21.66 5.12
N ASN A 49 15.69 22.54 4.86
CA ASN A 49 17.09 22.18 4.69
C ASN A 49 17.77 22.09 6.06
N LEU A 50 18.35 20.94 6.35
CA LEU A 50 18.97 20.62 7.61
C LEU A 50 20.49 20.49 7.46
N ALA A 51 21.24 20.96 8.44
CA ALA A 51 22.69 20.81 8.43
C ALA A 51 23.10 19.32 8.60
N GLY A 52 23.84 18.80 7.61
CA GLY A 52 24.41 17.46 7.66
C GLY A 52 23.41 16.31 7.51
N GLN A 53 22.17 16.60 7.12
CA GLN A 53 21.11 15.60 6.92
C GLN A 53 20.34 15.86 5.64
N PRO A 54 19.69 14.82 5.05
CA PRO A 54 18.76 15.01 3.95
C PRO A 54 17.62 15.97 4.34
N PRO A 55 17.05 16.70 3.40
CA PRO A 55 15.97 17.65 3.69
C PRO A 55 14.70 16.91 4.14
N LEU A 56 13.85 17.65 4.85
CA LEU A 56 12.46 17.25 5.11
C LEU A 56 11.54 18.02 4.19
N HIS A 57 10.47 17.38 3.75
CA HIS A 57 9.36 18.02 3.06
C HIS A 57 8.15 17.96 3.99
N ILE A 58 7.54 19.10 4.28
CA ILE A 58 6.51 19.20 5.33
C ILE A 58 5.36 20.10 4.84
N THR A 59 4.14 19.72 5.17
CA THR A 59 2.97 20.57 4.92
C THR A 59 2.98 21.80 5.82
N ALA A 60 2.32 22.89 5.39
CA ALA A 60 2.29 24.16 6.12
C ALA A 60 1.76 24.03 7.56
N ASP A 61 0.85 23.09 7.80
CA ASP A 61 0.32 22.79 9.13
C ASP A 61 1.26 21.97 10.03
N GLY A 62 2.38 21.48 9.46
CA GLY A 62 3.34 20.66 10.17
C GLY A 62 2.92 19.22 10.41
N LYS A 63 1.83 18.76 9.79
CA LYS A 63 1.25 17.43 10.09
C LYS A 63 1.88 16.31 9.29
N TYR A 64 2.15 16.51 8.00
CA TYR A 64 2.65 15.48 7.09
C TYR A 64 4.09 15.76 6.69
N VAL A 65 4.95 14.78 6.80
CA VAL A 65 6.40 14.90 6.57
C VAL A 65 6.89 13.78 5.68
N ILE A 66 7.75 14.13 4.73
CA ILE A 66 8.51 13.18 3.92
C ILE A 66 9.98 13.48 4.16
N GLN A 67 10.76 12.46 4.49
CA GLN A 67 12.21 12.59 4.65
C GLN A 67 12.93 12.09 3.40
N GLY A 68 13.91 12.82 2.93
CA GLY A 68 14.80 12.39 1.86
C GLY A 68 14.88 13.36 0.67
N ASP A 69 15.82 13.04 -0.20
CA ASP A 69 16.05 13.81 -1.42
C ASP A 69 15.02 13.47 -2.50
N LEU A 70 14.66 14.46 -3.29
CA LEU A 70 13.83 14.27 -4.47
C LEU A 70 14.72 14.04 -5.69
N GLN A 71 14.39 13.03 -6.48
CA GLN A 71 15.00 12.78 -7.77
C GLN A 71 14.13 13.41 -8.86
N LYS A 72 14.76 14.19 -9.71
CA LYS A 72 14.09 14.77 -10.87
C LYS A 72 13.93 13.73 -11.97
N ASN A 73 12.74 13.65 -12.56
CA ASN A 73 12.52 12.84 -13.75
C ASN A 73 13.44 13.35 -14.89
N PRO A 74 14.30 12.50 -15.46
CA PRO A 74 15.20 12.90 -16.54
C PRO A 74 14.48 13.15 -17.86
N SER A 75 13.25 12.69 -18.01
CA SER A 75 12.48 12.84 -19.25
C SER A 75 11.83 14.21 -19.34
N PRO A 76 11.80 14.84 -20.53
CA PRO A 76 11.00 16.01 -20.74
C PRO A 76 9.52 15.75 -20.46
N ARG A 77 8.85 16.70 -19.83
CA ARG A 77 7.43 16.61 -19.56
C ARG A 77 6.64 16.65 -20.87
N LYS A 78 5.92 15.58 -21.16
CA LYS A 78 5.09 15.45 -22.37
C LYS A 78 3.71 16.07 -22.18
N VAL A 79 3.05 15.73 -21.09
CA VAL A 79 1.76 16.32 -20.71
C VAL A 79 2.02 17.55 -19.87
N LYS A 80 1.69 18.73 -20.40
CA LYS A 80 2.02 20.02 -19.77
C LYS A 80 1.07 20.40 -18.65
N GLN A 81 -0.18 19.95 -18.74
CA GLN A 81 -1.21 20.26 -17.76
C GLN A 81 -1.59 18.98 -17.01
N THR A 82 -1.39 18.98 -15.71
CA THR A 82 -1.78 17.87 -14.84
C THR A 82 -3.30 17.89 -14.63
N PRO A 83 -4.01 16.78 -14.86
CA PRO A 83 -5.44 16.71 -14.54
C PRO A 83 -5.68 16.97 -13.05
N ALA A 84 -6.73 17.73 -12.76
CA ALA A 84 -7.07 18.08 -11.39
C ALA A 84 -7.66 16.89 -10.61
N ARG A 85 -7.34 16.84 -9.32
CA ARG A 85 -7.97 15.91 -8.37
C ARG A 85 -9.40 16.36 -8.09
N ALA A 86 -10.37 15.42 -8.14
CA ALA A 86 -11.72 15.71 -7.70
C ALA A 86 -11.75 16.09 -6.21
N THR A 87 -12.53 17.11 -5.83
CA THR A 87 -12.62 17.54 -4.42
C THR A 87 -13.20 16.47 -3.50
N SER A 88 -14.00 15.54 -4.05
CA SER A 88 -14.55 14.39 -3.33
C SER A 88 -13.56 13.23 -3.17
N ALA A 89 -12.42 13.24 -3.91
CA ALA A 89 -11.44 12.17 -3.82
C ALA A 89 -10.71 12.21 -2.49
N GLN A 90 -10.61 11.05 -1.84
CA GLN A 90 -10.01 10.90 -0.52
C GLN A 90 -8.64 10.23 -0.61
N ALA A 91 -7.83 10.46 0.42
CA ALA A 91 -6.56 9.74 0.59
C ALA A 91 -6.80 8.22 0.63
N GLY A 92 -6.03 7.49 -0.17
CA GLY A 92 -6.17 6.04 -0.31
C GLY A 92 -7.05 5.59 -1.48
N GLU A 93 -7.75 6.49 -2.16
CA GLU A 93 -8.44 6.16 -3.41
C GLU A 93 -7.44 6.07 -4.57
N TYR A 94 -7.71 5.17 -5.53
CA TYR A 94 -6.96 5.16 -6.77
C TYR A 94 -7.08 6.50 -7.47
N VAL A 95 -5.98 6.94 -8.09
CA VAL A 95 -6.03 8.14 -8.93
C VAL A 95 -6.98 7.90 -10.11
N SER A 96 -7.57 8.99 -10.63
CA SER A 96 -8.43 8.90 -11.80
C SER A 96 -7.65 8.36 -13.02
N ALA A 97 -8.38 7.82 -14.00
CA ALA A 97 -7.78 7.34 -15.24
C ALA A 97 -6.99 8.43 -15.96
N ALA A 98 -7.47 9.68 -15.94
CA ALA A 98 -6.79 10.81 -16.55
C ALA A 98 -5.46 11.15 -15.84
N VAL A 99 -5.45 11.14 -14.51
CA VAL A 99 -4.22 11.35 -13.72
C VAL A 99 -3.23 10.23 -13.95
N LYS A 100 -3.67 8.97 -13.92
CA LYS A 100 -2.82 7.81 -14.18
C LYS A 100 -2.19 7.86 -15.58
N SER A 101 -2.99 8.18 -16.59
CA SER A 101 -2.52 8.31 -17.98
C SER A 101 -1.45 9.41 -18.10
N SER A 102 -1.67 10.56 -17.47
CA SER A 102 -0.71 11.65 -17.42
C SER A 102 0.61 11.24 -16.75
N ILE A 103 0.52 10.55 -15.60
CA ILE A 103 1.70 10.05 -14.89
C ILE A 103 2.50 9.10 -15.78
N LEU A 104 1.85 8.09 -16.33
CA LEU A 104 2.51 7.07 -17.16
C LEU A 104 3.17 7.69 -18.39
N GLU A 105 2.53 8.66 -19.04
CA GLU A 105 3.07 9.34 -20.20
C GLU A 105 4.28 10.18 -19.85
N ASN A 106 4.25 10.89 -18.73
CA ASN A 106 5.38 11.70 -18.27
C ASN A 106 6.54 10.85 -17.71
N MET A 107 6.28 9.61 -17.30
CA MET A 107 7.28 8.66 -16.81
C MET A 107 7.71 7.63 -17.84
N SER A 108 7.40 7.82 -19.10
CA SER A 108 7.63 6.81 -20.15
C SER A 108 9.07 6.36 -20.35
N ALA A 109 10.05 7.14 -19.86
CA ALA A 109 11.47 6.74 -19.88
C ALA A 109 11.88 5.93 -18.65
N LEU A 110 11.06 5.86 -17.62
CA LEU A 110 11.31 5.02 -16.46
C LEU A 110 10.83 3.61 -16.74
N LYS A 111 11.76 2.67 -16.69
CA LYS A 111 11.48 1.24 -16.90
C LYS A 111 10.58 0.72 -15.77
N ASN A 112 9.79 -0.29 -16.07
CA ASN A 112 8.90 -1.01 -15.14
C ASN A 112 7.61 -0.29 -14.75
N MET A 113 7.29 0.84 -15.37
CA MET A 113 5.97 1.46 -15.22
C MET A 113 5.04 0.98 -16.34
N SER A 114 3.83 0.59 -15.97
CA SER A 114 2.81 0.10 -16.90
C SER A 114 1.41 0.50 -16.44
N ALA A 115 0.41 0.18 -17.26
CA ALA A 115 -0.99 0.36 -16.89
C ALA A 115 -1.39 -0.40 -15.61
N LYS A 116 -0.61 -1.39 -15.19
CA LYS A 116 -0.83 -2.18 -13.96
C LYS A 116 -0.22 -1.55 -12.71
N THR A 117 0.69 -0.58 -12.86
CA THR A 117 1.30 0.11 -11.72
C THR A 117 0.22 0.88 -10.93
N PRO A 118 0.03 0.59 -9.64
CA PRO A 118 -1.00 1.26 -8.86
C PRO A 118 -0.55 2.63 -8.38
N PHE A 119 -1.45 3.60 -8.46
CA PHE A 119 -1.25 4.96 -7.94
C PHE A 119 -2.45 5.39 -7.12
N PHE A 120 -2.19 6.00 -5.98
CA PHE A 120 -3.22 6.44 -5.02
C PHE A 120 -3.03 7.90 -4.65
N TYR A 121 -4.13 8.60 -4.41
CA TYR A 121 -4.09 9.89 -3.77
C TYR A 121 -3.63 9.75 -2.31
N THR A 122 -2.79 10.69 -1.87
CA THR A 122 -2.38 10.79 -0.46
C THR A 122 -3.15 11.90 0.25
N ALA A 123 -2.89 12.06 1.54
CA ALA A 123 -3.44 13.19 2.31
C ALA A 123 -2.91 14.54 1.84
N VAL A 124 -1.79 14.57 1.11
CA VAL A 124 -1.19 15.79 0.56
C VAL A 124 -1.62 15.96 -0.89
N PRO A 125 -2.46 16.94 -1.22
CA PRO A 125 -2.84 17.18 -2.61
C PRO A 125 -1.63 17.39 -3.51
N GLY A 126 -1.58 16.65 -4.62
CA GLY A 126 -0.46 16.70 -5.56
C GLY A 126 0.69 15.76 -5.28
N VAL A 127 0.68 15.09 -4.13
CA VAL A 127 1.62 14.01 -3.83
C VAL A 127 0.91 12.67 -4.01
N ILE A 128 1.45 11.84 -4.87
CA ILE A 128 0.88 10.55 -5.25
C ILE A 128 1.75 9.44 -4.66
N TRP A 129 1.10 8.43 -4.09
CA TRP A 129 1.75 7.18 -3.67
C TRP A 129 1.59 6.13 -4.76
N GLY A 130 2.67 5.46 -5.09
CA GLY A 130 2.66 4.33 -6.02
C GLY A 130 3.46 3.17 -5.47
N ALA A 131 3.33 2.01 -6.10
CA ALA A 131 4.15 0.85 -5.82
C ALA A 131 4.57 0.16 -7.12
N THR A 132 5.78 -0.37 -7.15
CA THR A 132 6.18 -1.28 -8.21
C THR A 132 5.33 -2.55 -8.18
N LEU A 133 5.31 -3.33 -9.23
CA LEU A 133 4.57 -4.61 -9.25
C LEU A 133 5.11 -5.61 -8.22
N GLU A 134 6.36 -5.45 -7.78
CA GLU A 134 6.96 -6.20 -6.69
C GLU A 134 6.52 -5.72 -5.30
N GLY A 135 5.80 -4.60 -5.23
CA GLY A 135 5.28 -4.05 -3.97
C GLY A 135 6.23 -3.07 -3.29
N VAL A 136 7.18 -2.45 -4.01
CA VAL A 136 8.07 -1.43 -3.45
C VAL A 136 7.42 -0.05 -3.57
N PRO A 137 7.14 0.64 -2.43
CA PRO A 137 6.46 1.93 -2.46
C PRO A 137 7.37 3.07 -2.88
N PHE A 138 6.78 4.09 -3.47
CA PHE A 138 7.42 5.37 -3.78
C PHE A 138 6.40 6.50 -3.79
N LEU A 139 6.89 7.72 -3.69
CA LEU A 139 6.09 8.94 -3.80
C LEU A 139 6.52 9.74 -5.03
N LEU A 140 5.59 10.44 -5.63
CA LEU A 140 5.87 11.32 -6.75
C LEU A 140 4.95 12.55 -6.73
N SER A 141 5.42 13.62 -7.38
CA SER A 141 4.54 14.72 -7.72
C SER A 141 3.54 14.29 -8.79
N ASP A 142 2.34 14.84 -8.76
CA ASP A 142 1.27 14.45 -9.70
C ASP A 142 1.56 14.79 -11.17
N ASP A 143 2.55 15.65 -11.42
CA ASP A 143 3.10 15.92 -12.75
C ASP A 143 4.24 14.96 -13.14
N ALA A 144 4.55 13.99 -12.28
CA ALA A 144 5.59 12.99 -12.47
C ALA A 144 7.01 13.56 -12.71
N GLN A 145 7.29 14.77 -12.23
CA GLN A 145 8.59 15.40 -12.41
C GLN A 145 9.56 15.12 -11.25
N TYR A 146 9.06 14.79 -10.07
CA TYR A 146 9.87 14.51 -8.89
C TYR A 146 9.42 13.23 -8.21
N ILE A 147 10.37 12.41 -7.79
CA ILE A 147 10.15 11.08 -7.19
C ILE A 147 11.03 10.96 -5.95
N THR A 148 10.54 10.26 -4.94
CA THR A 148 11.32 9.85 -3.77
C THR A 148 10.91 8.45 -3.31
N ASP A 149 11.86 7.74 -2.72
CA ASP A 149 11.59 6.44 -2.09
C ASP A 149 11.01 6.57 -0.69
N GLY A 150 10.87 7.81 -0.18
CA GLY A 150 10.30 8.08 1.13
C GLY A 150 8.81 7.75 1.22
N GLU A 151 8.33 7.73 2.45
CA GLU A 151 6.90 7.61 2.76
C GLU A 151 6.45 8.80 3.59
N ILE A 152 5.13 9.04 3.63
CA ILE A 152 4.56 10.12 4.43
C ILE A 152 4.44 9.65 5.87
N SER A 153 5.12 10.38 6.77
CA SER A 153 4.96 10.24 8.21
C SER A 153 4.07 11.35 8.76
N VAL A 154 3.45 11.08 9.90
CA VAL A 154 2.52 12.02 10.56
C VAL A 154 3.14 12.56 11.83
N ILE A 155 2.96 13.87 12.06
CA ILE A 155 3.29 14.52 13.32
C ILE A 155 1.97 14.93 13.98
N GLU A 156 1.74 14.44 15.20
CA GLU A 156 0.61 14.79 16.03
C GLU A 156 1.06 14.97 17.48
N ASN A 157 0.55 16.02 18.13
CA ASN A 157 0.84 16.30 19.55
C ASN A 157 2.34 16.30 19.89
N GLY A 158 3.14 16.90 19.03
CA GLY A 158 4.59 17.01 19.22
C GLY A 158 5.38 15.72 19.02
N GLN A 159 4.79 14.71 18.36
CA GLN A 159 5.42 13.40 18.15
C GLN A 159 5.25 12.91 16.72
N PHE A 160 6.26 12.20 16.22
CA PHE A 160 6.11 11.35 15.06
C PHE A 160 5.30 10.12 15.44
N THR A 161 4.14 9.94 14.80
CA THR A 161 3.25 8.78 15.04
C THR A 161 3.44 7.65 14.05
N GLY A 162 4.34 7.80 13.08
CA GLY A 162 4.60 6.81 12.04
C GLY A 162 3.87 7.13 10.74
N LEU A 163 3.55 6.11 9.97
CA LEU A 163 2.83 6.27 8.70
C LEU A 163 1.42 6.83 8.93
N ASP A 164 0.86 7.42 7.89
CA ASP A 164 -0.53 7.87 7.90
C ASP A 164 -1.47 6.66 7.88
N GLU A 165 -1.93 6.25 9.06
CA GLU A 165 -2.78 5.07 9.23
C GLU A 165 -4.11 5.17 8.47
N THR A 166 -4.68 6.37 8.38
CA THR A 166 -5.92 6.60 7.64
C THR A 166 -5.71 6.37 6.15
N PHE A 167 -4.62 6.90 5.60
CA PHE A 167 -4.24 6.64 4.21
C PHE A 167 -3.99 5.14 3.98
N GLU A 168 -3.19 4.50 4.84
CA GLU A 168 -2.84 3.08 4.70
C GLU A 168 -4.10 2.19 4.71
N ALA A 169 -5.01 2.40 5.66
CA ALA A 169 -6.24 1.62 5.74
C ALA A 169 -7.13 1.83 4.51
N ASN A 170 -7.34 3.07 4.09
CA ASN A 170 -8.15 3.38 2.91
C ASN A 170 -7.54 2.83 1.62
N LYS A 171 -6.22 2.93 1.47
CA LYS A 171 -5.49 2.36 0.33
C LYS A 171 -5.67 0.84 0.28
N ASN A 172 -5.49 0.15 1.40
CA ASN A 172 -5.66 -1.28 1.46
C ASN A 172 -7.10 -1.71 1.12
N LYS A 173 -8.11 -0.98 1.60
CA LYS A 173 -9.51 -1.22 1.19
C LYS A 173 -9.71 -1.04 -0.31
N SER A 174 -9.10 -0.02 -0.90
CA SER A 174 -9.16 0.19 -2.35
C SER A 174 -8.54 -0.99 -3.10
N VAL A 175 -7.43 -1.53 -2.62
CA VAL A 175 -6.81 -2.73 -3.19
C VAL A 175 -7.76 -3.92 -3.09
N PHE A 176 -8.35 -4.18 -1.91
CA PHE A 176 -9.28 -5.31 -1.74
C PHE A 176 -10.47 -5.20 -2.68
N ALA A 177 -11.03 -4.00 -2.86
CA ALA A 177 -12.13 -3.76 -3.78
C ALA A 177 -11.75 -4.03 -5.25
N SER A 178 -10.48 -3.95 -5.60
CA SER A 178 -9.97 -4.19 -6.96
C SER A 178 -9.72 -5.67 -7.25
N LEU A 179 -9.64 -6.53 -6.23
CA LEU A 179 -9.35 -7.95 -6.39
C LEU A 179 -10.51 -8.68 -7.05
N ASP A 180 -10.19 -9.69 -7.84
CA ASP A 180 -11.19 -10.64 -8.32
C ASP A 180 -11.44 -11.68 -7.20
N GLU A 181 -12.58 -11.54 -6.53
CA GLU A 181 -12.98 -12.43 -5.43
C GLU A 181 -13.06 -13.90 -5.84
N SER A 182 -13.44 -14.19 -7.09
CA SER A 182 -13.54 -15.56 -7.60
C SER A 182 -12.18 -16.25 -7.72
N GLN A 183 -11.10 -15.49 -7.71
CA GLN A 183 -9.72 -15.97 -7.80
C GLN A 183 -9.01 -15.96 -6.42
N LEU A 184 -9.71 -15.63 -5.35
CA LEU A 184 -9.22 -15.85 -4.00
C LEU A 184 -9.61 -17.26 -3.53
N ILE A 185 -8.77 -17.86 -2.67
CA ILE A 185 -9.19 -19.07 -1.97
C ILE A 185 -9.75 -18.62 -0.63
N THR A 186 -11.07 -18.73 -0.49
CA THR A 186 -11.80 -18.25 0.68
C THR A 186 -12.16 -19.40 1.60
N TYR A 187 -11.87 -19.24 2.88
CA TYR A 187 -12.27 -20.12 3.96
C TYR A 187 -13.38 -19.43 4.75
N PRO A 188 -14.64 -19.77 4.49
CA PRO A 188 -15.74 -19.10 5.16
C PRO A 188 -15.82 -19.49 6.64
N ALA A 189 -16.30 -18.55 7.46
CA ALA A 189 -16.62 -18.84 8.85
C ALA A 189 -17.60 -20.01 8.92
N THR A 190 -17.39 -20.92 9.87
CA THR A 190 -18.27 -22.08 10.10
C THR A 190 -19.37 -21.81 11.14
N THR A 191 -19.34 -20.64 11.74
CA THR A 191 -20.37 -20.08 12.63
C THR A 191 -20.79 -18.71 12.08
N THR A 192 -21.62 -17.97 12.82
CA THR A 192 -21.97 -16.60 12.42
C THR A 192 -20.71 -15.77 12.16
N GLU A 193 -20.62 -15.19 10.97
CA GLU A 193 -19.47 -14.36 10.58
C GLU A 193 -19.38 -13.13 11.47
N ARG A 194 -18.23 -12.95 12.11
CA ARG A 194 -17.91 -11.84 13.00
C ARG A 194 -16.78 -10.96 12.47
N ALA A 195 -15.92 -11.54 11.64
CA ALA A 195 -14.79 -10.83 11.05
C ALA A 195 -14.46 -11.42 9.68
N VAL A 196 -13.92 -10.59 8.81
CA VAL A 196 -13.33 -10.97 7.51
C VAL A 196 -11.91 -10.46 7.47
N ILE A 197 -10.97 -11.31 7.09
CA ILE A 197 -9.57 -10.92 6.89
C ILE A 197 -9.10 -11.32 5.50
N TYR A 198 -8.14 -10.55 5.00
CA TYR A 198 -7.36 -10.86 3.80
C TYR A 198 -5.96 -11.27 4.24
N VAL A 199 -5.44 -12.34 3.68
CA VAL A 199 -4.12 -12.85 4.00
C VAL A 199 -3.32 -13.04 2.71
N ALA A 200 -2.26 -12.27 2.54
CA ALA A 200 -1.27 -12.53 1.48
C ALA A 200 -0.40 -13.70 1.94
N THR A 201 -0.38 -14.78 1.17
CA THR A 201 0.22 -16.05 1.58
C THR A 201 1.03 -16.71 0.47
N ASP A 202 2.04 -17.49 0.86
CA ASP A 202 2.87 -18.32 -0.01
C ASP A 202 2.98 -19.72 0.58
N VAL A 203 2.78 -20.74 -0.26
CA VAL A 203 2.77 -22.15 0.17
C VAL A 203 4.12 -22.65 0.71
N ASN A 204 5.21 -21.97 0.39
CA ASN A 204 6.55 -22.31 0.86
C ASN A 204 7.03 -21.44 2.03
N CYS A 205 6.23 -20.50 2.47
CA CYS A 205 6.56 -19.65 3.60
C CYS A 205 6.26 -20.39 4.92
N PRO A 206 7.26 -20.61 5.80
CA PRO A 206 7.04 -21.32 7.07
C PRO A 206 6.01 -20.63 7.97
N TYR A 207 6.04 -19.31 8.08
CA TYR A 207 5.07 -18.56 8.89
C TYR A 207 3.66 -18.59 8.30
N CYS A 208 3.53 -18.62 6.97
CA CYS A 208 2.23 -18.81 6.32
C CYS A 208 1.64 -20.18 6.67
N ARG A 209 2.47 -21.22 6.68
CA ARG A 209 2.06 -22.57 7.09
C ARG A 209 1.66 -22.62 8.56
N MET A 210 2.38 -21.92 9.44
CA MET A 210 2.03 -21.80 10.86
C MET A 210 0.68 -21.14 11.05
N LEU A 211 0.41 -20.04 10.36
CA LEU A 211 -0.89 -19.38 10.41
C LEU A 211 -2.01 -20.31 9.92
N HIS A 212 -1.75 -21.04 8.84
CA HIS A 212 -2.74 -21.94 8.23
C HIS A 212 -3.22 -23.04 9.19
N LYS A 213 -2.37 -23.45 10.15
CA LYS A 213 -2.77 -24.40 11.21
C LYS A 213 -3.89 -23.87 12.10
N GLN A 214 -4.08 -22.55 12.16
CA GLN A 214 -5.16 -21.91 12.92
C GLN A 214 -6.44 -21.77 12.10
N MET A 215 -6.46 -22.14 10.82
CA MET A 215 -7.58 -21.86 9.90
C MET A 215 -8.90 -22.38 10.43
N ALA A 216 -8.97 -23.66 10.80
CA ALA A 216 -10.20 -24.27 11.31
C ALA A 216 -10.70 -23.58 12.59
N ASP A 217 -9.78 -23.21 13.49
CA ASP A 217 -10.11 -22.53 14.74
C ASP A 217 -10.63 -21.10 14.48
N LEU A 218 -9.99 -20.37 13.56
CA LEU A 218 -10.46 -19.05 13.15
C LEU A 218 -11.86 -19.11 12.53
N ASN A 219 -12.10 -20.07 11.63
CA ASN A 219 -13.42 -20.25 11.03
C ASN A 219 -14.47 -20.59 12.09
N ALA A 220 -14.14 -21.42 13.07
CA ALA A 220 -15.03 -21.76 14.17
C ALA A 220 -15.36 -20.56 15.08
N LYS A 221 -14.47 -19.57 15.16
CA LYS A 221 -14.68 -18.32 15.90
C LYS A 221 -15.42 -17.24 15.10
N GLY A 222 -15.86 -17.55 13.90
CA GLY A 222 -16.61 -16.62 13.05
C GLY A 222 -15.74 -15.76 12.15
N VAL A 223 -14.48 -16.14 11.91
CA VAL A 223 -13.58 -15.41 11.00
C VAL A 223 -13.62 -16.07 9.62
N THR A 224 -13.98 -15.30 8.61
CA THR A 224 -13.79 -15.65 7.20
C THR A 224 -12.41 -15.21 6.76
N VAL A 225 -11.63 -16.12 6.16
CA VAL A 225 -10.28 -15.85 5.71
C VAL A 225 -10.21 -15.92 4.18
N LYS A 226 -9.87 -14.79 3.55
CA LYS A 226 -9.69 -14.69 2.10
C LYS A 226 -8.20 -14.67 1.81
N THR A 227 -7.69 -15.72 1.15
CA THR A 227 -6.27 -15.81 0.85
C THR A 227 -5.97 -15.21 -0.51
N ILE A 228 -4.96 -14.34 -0.55
CA ILE A 228 -4.40 -13.78 -1.78
C ILE A 228 -3.12 -14.55 -2.07
N GLY A 229 -3.05 -15.20 -3.23
CA GLY A 229 -1.82 -15.86 -3.66
C GLY A 229 -0.71 -14.82 -3.86
N TYR A 230 0.33 -14.91 -3.06
CA TYR A 230 1.44 -13.94 -3.05
C TYR A 230 2.79 -14.69 -3.08
N PRO A 231 3.13 -15.30 -4.22
CA PRO A 231 4.35 -16.10 -4.34
C PRO A 231 5.60 -15.25 -4.23
N ILE A 232 6.51 -15.63 -3.33
CA ILE A 232 7.81 -14.97 -3.10
C ILE A 232 8.99 -15.92 -3.25
N TYR A 233 8.79 -17.23 -3.07
CA TYR A 233 9.83 -18.23 -3.26
C TYR A 233 9.89 -18.69 -4.72
N GLU A 234 11.06 -19.15 -5.17
CA GLU A 234 11.30 -19.53 -6.57
C GLU A 234 10.31 -20.58 -7.10
N ALA A 235 10.01 -21.60 -6.31
CA ALA A 235 9.10 -22.67 -6.70
C ALA A 235 7.62 -22.29 -6.57
N SER A 236 7.30 -21.23 -5.84
CA SER A 236 5.93 -20.91 -5.47
C SER A 236 5.02 -20.52 -6.64
N PRO A 237 5.45 -19.73 -7.64
CA PRO A 237 4.55 -19.36 -8.72
C PRO A 237 3.92 -20.55 -9.44
N ALA A 238 4.72 -21.52 -9.83
CA ALA A 238 4.24 -22.71 -10.55
C ALA A 238 3.34 -23.58 -9.66
N GLN A 239 3.75 -23.83 -8.43
CA GLN A 239 3.00 -24.64 -7.46
C GLN A 239 1.63 -24.00 -7.12
N MET A 240 1.63 -22.71 -6.86
CA MET A 240 0.41 -21.97 -6.50
C MET A 240 -0.54 -21.85 -7.68
N ARG A 241 -0.05 -21.67 -8.89
CA ARG A 241 -0.90 -21.68 -10.10
C ARG A 241 -1.66 -23.00 -10.22
N GLY A 242 -1.03 -24.14 -9.94
CA GLY A 242 -1.69 -25.44 -9.93
C GLY A 242 -2.78 -25.56 -8.88
N ILE A 243 -2.55 -25.03 -7.69
CA ILE A 243 -3.53 -25.02 -6.59
C ILE A 243 -4.73 -24.12 -6.91
N TRP A 244 -4.49 -22.89 -7.36
CA TRP A 244 -5.53 -21.94 -7.71
C TRP A 244 -6.35 -22.35 -8.95
N CYS A 245 -5.83 -23.23 -9.77
CA CYS A 245 -6.45 -23.70 -11.00
C CYS A 245 -7.34 -24.95 -10.81
N GLN A 246 -7.53 -25.42 -9.57
CA GLN A 246 -8.43 -26.52 -9.29
C GLN A 246 -9.88 -26.15 -9.64
N ALA A 247 -10.71 -27.14 -9.98
CA ALA A 247 -11.98 -26.94 -10.68
C ALA A 247 -13.02 -26.12 -9.90
N ASP A 248 -13.04 -26.23 -8.58
CA ASP A 248 -14.03 -25.57 -7.72
C ASP A 248 -13.40 -25.09 -6.40
N GLU A 249 -14.17 -24.31 -5.64
CA GLU A 249 -13.70 -23.74 -4.36
C GLU A 249 -13.27 -24.81 -3.35
N GLY A 250 -14.02 -25.88 -3.24
CA GLY A 250 -13.69 -27.00 -2.33
C GLY A 250 -12.37 -27.67 -2.71
N SER A 251 -12.16 -27.91 -3.99
CA SER A 251 -10.93 -28.50 -4.51
C SER A 251 -9.73 -27.57 -4.31
N ARG A 252 -9.92 -26.27 -4.47
CA ARG A 252 -8.88 -25.27 -4.22
C ARG A 252 -8.49 -25.21 -2.75
N ARG A 253 -9.47 -25.18 -1.84
CA ARG A 253 -9.21 -25.23 -0.39
C ARG A 253 -8.47 -26.50 0.00
N ASN A 254 -8.91 -27.66 -0.53
CA ASN A 254 -8.27 -28.93 -0.25
C ASN A 254 -6.82 -28.96 -0.73
N ALA A 255 -6.55 -28.46 -1.95
CA ALA A 255 -5.19 -28.37 -2.49
C ALA A 255 -4.31 -27.43 -1.67
N LEU A 256 -4.85 -26.27 -1.23
CA LEU A 256 -4.12 -25.34 -0.38
C LEU A 256 -3.85 -25.93 1.00
N ASP A 257 -4.82 -26.63 1.60
CA ASP A 257 -4.63 -27.32 2.89
C ASP A 257 -3.52 -28.36 2.81
N LYS A 258 -3.51 -29.18 1.77
CA LYS A 258 -2.43 -30.18 1.57
C LYS A 258 -1.06 -29.54 1.46
N ALA A 259 -0.96 -28.44 0.70
CA ALA A 259 0.28 -27.71 0.56
C ALA A 259 0.75 -27.12 1.90
N MET A 260 -0.15 -26.45 2.62
CA MET A 260 0.17 -25.72 3.84
C MET A 260 0.38 -26.64 5.05
N LEU A 261 -0.45 -27.66 5.19
CA LEU A 261 -0.43 -28.54 6.37
C LEU A 261 0.44 -29.79 6.20
N GLN A 262 0.64 -30.25 4.97
CA GLN A 262 1.34 -31.52 4.68
C GLN A 262 2.55 -31.32 3.75
N GLY A 263 2.74 -30.15 3.20
CA GLY A 263 3.80 -29.89 2.21
C GLY A 263 3.60 -30.62 0.89
N GLN A 264 2.38 -31.06 0.60
CA GLN A 264 2.04 -31.79 -0.63
C GLN A 264 1.42 -30.85 -1.65
N MET A 265 2.09 -30.71 -2.80
CA MET A 265 1.60 -29.88 -3.90
C MET A 265 0.66 -30.69 -4.80
N THR A 266 -0.51 -30.12 -5.09
CA THR A 266 -1.45 -30.71 -6.03
C THR A 266 -1.11 -30.26 -7.45
N PRO A 267 -0.89 -31.19 -8.39
CA PRO A 267 -0.62 -30.83 -9.77
C PRO A 267 -1.78 -30.05 -10.40
N ALA A 268 -1.47 -29.16 -11.33
CA ALA A 268 -2.48 -28.48 -12.11
C ALA A 268 -3.30 -29.51 -12.92
N PRO A 269 -4.64 -29.37 -12.97
CA PRO A 269 -5.44 -30.21 -13.85
C PRO A 269 -5.08 -29.94 -15.32
N ALA A 270 -5.27 -30.95 -16.18
CA ALA A 270 -4.97 -30.82 -17.61
C ALA A 270 -5.74 -29.67 -18.31
N SER A 271 -6.91 -29.31 -17.74
CA SER A 271 -7.73 -28.20 -18.23
C SER A 271 -7.24 -26.81 -17.79
N CYS A 272 -6.19 -26.75 -16.95
CA CYS A 272 -5.66 -25.49 -16.47
C CYS A 272 -4.92 -24.74 -17.58
N ASN A 273 -5.55 -23.70 -18.10
CA ASN A 273 -5.00 -22.83 -19.15
C ASN A 273 -4.99 -21.35 -18.74
N THR A 274 -5.34 -21.05 -17.50
CA THR A 274 -5.47 -19.69 -16.96
C THR A 274 -4.65 -19.56 -15.69
N ASP A 275 -3.96 -18.43 -15.56
CA ASP A 275 -3.28 -18.07 -14.34
C ASP A 275 -4.24 -17.28 -13.44
N TYR A 276 -4.67 -17.89 -12.34
CA TYR A 276 -5.57 -17.25 -11.36
C TYR A 276 -4.82 -16.61 -10.19
N VAL A 277 -3.49 -16.68 -10.15
CA VAL A 277 -2.66 -16.09 -9.09
C VAL A 277 -2.15 -14.72 -9.49
N THR A 278 -1.52 -14.60 -10.66
CA THR A 278 -0.80 -13.39 -11.08
C THR A 278 -1.69 -12.14 -11.16
N PRO A 279 -2.92 -12.15 -11.70
CA PRO A 279 -3.72 -10.93 -11.78
C PRO A 279 -3.98 -10.30 -10.40
N ASN A 280 -4.37 -11.10 -9.41
CA ASN A 280 -4.59 -10.60 -8.05
C ASN A 280 -3.27 -10.26 -7.34
N ARG A 281 -2.20 -11.02 -7.62
CA ARG A 281 -0.86 -10.68 -7.10
C ARG A 281 -0.42 -9.29 -7.58
N GLU A 282 -0.63 -8.96 -8.83
CA GLU A 282 -0.29 -7.65 -9.39
C GLU A 282 -1.15 -6.53 -8.78
N ARG A 283 -2.46 -6.77 -8.61
CA ARG A 283 -3.34 -5.81 -7.92
C ARG A 283 -2.93 -5.61 -6.46
N ALA A 284 -2.50 -6.69 -5.80
CA ALA A 284 -2.03 -6.66 -4.42
C ALA A 284 -0.69 -5.92 -4.25
N ALA A 285 -0.01 -5.53 -5.33
CA ALA A 285 1.19 -4.69 -5.24
C ALA A 285 0.94 -3.40 -4.44
N GLY A 286 -0.27 -2.86 -4.52
CA GLY A 286 -0.68 -1.69 -3.73
C GLY A 286 -0.67 -1.90 -2.22
N LEU A 287 -0.67 -3.14 -1.73
CA LEU A 287 -0.52 -3.44 -0.30
C LEU A 287 0.92 -3.21 0.19
N ALA A 288 1.90 -3.18 -0.70
CA ALA A 288 3.33 -3.06 -0.36
C ALA A 288 3.74 -4.07 0.72
N VAL A 289 3.45 -5.35 0.49
CA VAL A 289 3.73 -6.42 1.45
C VAL A 289 5.23 -6.54 1.68
N ILE A 290 5.66 -6.39 2.93
CA ILE A 290 7.06 -6.50 3.33
C ILE A 290 7.40 -7.96 3.68
N ALA A 291 6.47 -8.66 4.34
CA ALA A 291 6.67 -10.03 4.80
C ALA A 291 5.34 -10.80 4.75
N THR A 292 5.42 -12.10 4.48
CA THR A 292 4.28 -13.00 4.52
C THR A 292 4.30 -13.85 5.80
N PRO A 293 3.13 -14.24 6.35
CA PRO A 293 1.80 -13.82 5.93
C PRO A 293 1.55 -12.36 6.25
N ALA A 294 0.93 -11.62 5.34
CA ALA A 294 0.44 -10.27 5.63
C ALA A 294 -1.06 -10.36 5.90
N ILE A 295 -1.48 -9.97 7.08
CA ILE A 295 -2.84 -10.16 7.59
C ILE A 295 -3.52 -8.80 7.73
N TYR A 296 -4.64 -8.65 7.04
CA TYR A 296 -5.40 -7.39 7.03
C TYR A 296 -6.84 -7.67 7.46
N ARG A 297 -7.39 -6.79 8.33
CA ARG A 297 -8.84 -6.71 8.49
C ARG A 297 -9.48 -6.15 7.22
N GLU A 298 -10.76 -6.39 7.03
CA GLU A 298 -11.48 -5.85 5.87
C GLU A 298 -11.57 -4.31 5.85
N ASP A 299 -11.37 -3.65 6.99
CA ASP A 299 -11.25 -2.18 7.08
C ASP A 299 -9.89 -1.65 6.64
N GLY A 300 -8.99 -2.52 6.17
CA GLY A 300 -7.68 -2.18 5.64
C GLY A 300 -6.55 -2.14 6.65
N VAL A 301 -6.82 -2.36 7.93
CA VAL A 301 -5.79 -2.31 8.97
C VAL A 301 -4.91 -3.55 8.93
N LEU A 302 -3.60 -3.34 8.84
CA LEU A 302 -2.60 -4.41 8.87
C LEU A 302 -2.30 -4.84 10.31
N TYR A 303 -2.32 -6.16 10.57
CA TYR A 303 -1.86 -6.70 11.83
C TYR A 303 -0.33 -6.71 11.89
N GLN A 304 0.25 -6.09 12.91
CA GLN A 304 1.70 -5.89 13.02
C GLN A 304 2.34 -6.61 14.21
N ALA A 305 1.62 -7.53 14.85
CA ALA A 305 2.12 -8.31 15.98
C ALA A 305 2.15 -9.81 15.62
N SER A 306 2.45 -10.66 16.58
CA SER A 306 2.46 -12.12 16.35
C SER A 306 1.04 -12.68 16.30
N PHE A 307 0.74 -13.45 15.25
CA PHE A 307 -0.54 -14.16 15.16
C PHE A 307 -0.64 -15.34 16.14
N GLU A 308 0.42 -15.68 16.85
CA GLU A 308 0.43 -16.68 17.93
C GLU A 308 0.12 -16.07 19.29
N SER A 309 0.08 -14.72 19.39
CA SER A 309 -0.26 -14.04 20.65
C SER A 309 -1.77 -13.85 20.81
N PRO A 310 -2.26 -13.69 22.06
CA PRO A 310 -3.67 -13.38 22.31
C PRO A 310 -4.17 -12.10 21.66
N GLU A 311 -3.27 -11.15 21.37
CA GLU A 311 -3.58 -9.90 20.70
C GLU A 311 -4.20 -10.11 19.32
N PHE A 312 -3.91 -11.25 18.67
CA PHE A 312 -4.46 -11.55 17.35
C PHE A 312 -6.00 -11.67 17.39
N LEU A 313 -6.53 -12.41 18.34
CA LEU A 313 -7.98 -12.57 18.51
C LEU A 313 -8.64 -11.25 18.92
N GLU A 314 -7.95 -10.46 19.74
CA GLU A 314 -8.40 -9.09 20.09
C GLU A 314 -8.47 -8.20 18.87
N PHE A 315 -7.44 -8.21 18.04
CA PHE A 315 -7.40 -7.47 16.76
C PHE A 315 -8.56 -7.86 15.84
N LEU A 316 -8.90 -9.15 15.80
CA LEU A 316 -10.01 -9.66 15.00
C LEU A 316 -11.38 -9.40 15.63
N GLY A 317 -11.46 -9.09 16.93
CA GLY A 317 -12.71 -8.89 17.66
C GLY A 317 -13.48 -10.18 17.92
N VAL A 318 -12.80 -11.31 18.06
CA VAL A 318 -13.40 -12.64 18.22
C VAL A 318 -12.88 -13.39 19.47
N GLN A 319 -12.61 -12.65 20.52
CA GLN A 319 -12.21 -13.24 21.80
C GLN A 319 -13.28 -14.14 22.40
#